data_8db292f6809c2f64a9c082959c7e3176
#
_entry.id   8db292f6809c2f64a9c082959c7e3176
#
_cell.length_a   1.000
_cell.length_b   1.000
_cell.length_c   1.000
_cell.angle_alpha   90.00
_cell.angle_beta   90.00
_cell.angle_gamma   90.00
#
_symmetry.space_group_name_H-M   'P 1'
#
loop_
_entity.id
_entity.type
_entity.pdbx_description
1 polymer ?
#
loop_
_entity_poly.entity_id
_entity_poly.type
_entity_poly.pdbx_seq_one_letter_code
_entity_poly.pdbx_strand_id
1 'polypeptide(L)'
;VNGYGTSNAARANPDVYFVHASGDGVLAGTAPANVANVMGRMEYGKMIAGCAAALQSETGNISYLGPLIDAETRRLVNSTYLGAKYCWTEVRGKPIEELNFKVTWIGFWFNIPGVTLDPTQVANDFINGGSDVIISGIDTTEALVEANKATAAGKKVFAIPYDYEAACEQAPEVCLGVPYFNWGPTYFELISAAQAGTFEQRWDWIAPDWSDINNPETSIVGFQKGAGLTAENAATLDNFIAMLADGSLNLYTGPLNYQDGTPFVAEGAVADDTTIWYTEQLLEGIEGQSAP
;
A
#
# COMPACT_ATOMS: atom_id res chain seq x y z
N VAL A 1 -8.76 -9.79 8.55
CA VAL A 1 -10.03 -10.47 8.19
C VAL A 1 -9.93 -11.94 8.56
N ASN A 2 -11.01 -12.52 9.07
CA ASN A 2 -10.98 -13.85 9.69
C ASN A 2 -11.07 -14.98 8.65
N GLY A 3 -9.96 -15.38 8.03
CA GLY A 3 -9.89 -16.50 7.09
C GLY A 3 -10.35 -17.85 7.68
N TYR A 4 -10.21 -18.00 9.01
CA TYR A 4 -10.75 -19.15 9.74
C TYR A 4 -12.28 -19.21 9.69
N GLY A 5 -12.96 -18.06 9.81
CA GLY A 5 -14.42 -17.97 9.66
C GLY A 5 -14.89 -18.35 8.27
N THR A 6 -14.24 -17.85 7.23
CA THR A 6 -14.56 -18.18 5.81
C THR A 6 -14.38 -19.67 5.55
N SER A 7 -13.26 -20.26 5.96
CA SER A 7 -13.00 -21.70 5.77
C SER A 7 -13.99 -22.58 6.52
N ASN A 8 -14.42 -22.21 7.71
CA ASN A 8 -15.43 -22.96 8.46
C ASN A 8 -16.81 -22.88 7.80
N ALA A 9 -17.22 -21.68 7.34
CA ALA A 9 -18.47 -21.52 6.61
C ALA A 9 -18.45 -22.31 5.29
N ALA A 10 -17.34 -22.31 4.58
CA ALA A 10 -17.18 -23.06 3.33
C ALA A 10 -17.27 -24.59 3.53
N ARG A 11 -16.63 -25.12 4.59
CA ARG A 11 -16.76 -26.55 4.93
C ARG A 11 -18.18 -26.96 5.29
N ALA A 12 -18.93 -26.07 5.97
CA ALA A 12 -20.32 -26.33 6.32
C ALA A 12 -21.30 -26.21 5.14
N ASN A 13 -20.87 -25.56 4.03
CA ASN A 13 -21.71 -25.31 2.86
C ASN A 13 -20.96 -25.67 1.58
N PRO A 14 -20.75 -26.95 1.26
CA PRO A 14 -19.91 -27.39 0.14
C PRO A 14 -20.46 -27.02 -1.24
N ASP A 15 -21.76 -26.73 -1.33
CA ASP A 15 -22.43 -26.31 -2.58
C ASP A 15 -22.41 -24.79 -2.80
N VAL A 16 -21.75 -24.03 -1.91
CA VAL A 16 -21.61 -22.57 -2.00
C VAL A 16 -20.16 -22.23 -2.25
N TYR A 17 -19.89 -21.35 -3.19
CA TYR A 17 -18.56 -20.82 -3.42
C TYR A 17 -18.27 -19.63 -2.52
N PHE A 18 -17.05 -19.56 -2.02
CA PHE A 18 -16.58 -18.49 -1.12
C PHE A 18 -15.36 -17.81 -1.74
N VAL A 19 -15.32 -16.49 -1.64
CA VAL A 19 -14.15 -15.68 -1.99
C VAL A 19 -13.71 -14.93 -0.75
N HIS A 20 -12.44 -15.07 -0.37
CA HIS A 20 -11.86 -14.33 0.74
C HIS A 20 -10.83 -13.36 0.18
N ALA A 21 -11.18 -12.08 0.12
CA ALA A 21 -10.25 -11.01 -0.22
C ALA A 21 -9.16 -10.90 0.87
N SER A 22 -7.91 -10.66 0.45
CA SER A 22 -6.71 -10.63 1.31
C SER A 22 -6.36 -11.95 2.04
N GLY A 23 -7.07 -13.05 1.78
CA GLY A 23 -6.79 -14.34 2.41
C GLY A 23 -5.64 -15.10 1.76
N ASP A 24 -5.04 -16.01 2.53
CA ASP A 24 -3.94 -16.88 2.11
C ASP A 24 -4.19 -18.37 2.34
N GLY A 25 -5.39 -18.74 2.77
CA GLY A 25 -5.72 -20.12 3.09
C GLY A 25 -5.53 -21.10 1.93
N VAL A 26 -5.68 -20.64 0.68
CA VAL A 26 -5.39 -21.45 -0.52
C VAL A 26 -3.88 -21.60 -0.69
N LEU A 27 -3.10 -20.53 -0.58
CA LEU A 27 -1.64 -20.55 -0.65
C LEU A 27 -1.04 -21.45 0.44
N ALA A 28 -1.58 -21.36 1.66
CA ALA A 28 -1.17 -22.18 2.81
C ALA A 28 -1.69 -23.63 2.76
N GLY A 29 -2.50 -24.00 1.76
CA GLY A 29 -3.08 -25.35 1.63
C GLY A 29 -4.11 -25.72 2.70
N THR A 30 -4.72 -24.75 3.38
CA THR A 30 -5.67 -24.96 4.49
C THR A 30 -7.12 -24.67 4.11
N ALA A 31 -7.37 -24.00 2.99
CA ALA A 31 -8.71 -23.69 2.50
C ALA A 31 -9.41 -24.92 1.90
N PRO A 32 -10.73 -25.07 2.08
CA PRO A 32 -11.51 -26.09 1.36
C PRO A 32 -11.65 -25.74 -0.13
N ALA A 33 -11.97 -26.77 -0.96
CA ALA A 33 -11.98 -26.67 -2.43
C ALA A 33 -12.94 -25.62 -3.02
N ASN A 34 -13.97 -25.22 -2.26
CA ASN A 34 -14.94 -24.21 -2.65
C ASN A 34 -14.56 -22.78 -2.21
N VAL A 35 -13.29 -22.53 -1.88
CA VAL A 35 -12.76 -21.21 -1.50
C VAL A 35 -11.73 -20.74 -2.51
N ALA A 36 -11.84 -19.51 -2.97
CA ALA A 36 -10.78 -18.77 -3.63
C ALA A 36 -10.28 -17.62 -2.75
N ASN A 37 -9.00 -17.30 -2.88
CA ASN A 37 -8.42 -16.08 -2.30
C ASN A 37 -8.05 -15.12 -3.43
N VAL A 38 -8.29 -13.83 -3.21
CA VAL A 38 -7.96 -12.78 -4.17
C VAL A 38 -7.43 -11.55 -3.47
N MET A 39 -6.40 -10.95 -4.04
CA MET A 39 -5.85 -9.67 -3.60
C MET A 39 -5.24 -8.92 -4.79
N GLY A 40 -5.43 -7.60 -4.83
CA GLY A 40 -4.64 -6.75 -5.71
C GLY A 40 -3.22 -6.58 -5.16
N ARG A 41 -2.22 -6.50 -6.05
CA ARG A 41 -0.83 -6.15 -5.66
C ARG A 41 -0.74 -4.66 -5.34
N MET A 42 -1.34 -4.27 -4.22
CA MET A 42 -1.31 -2.91 -3.70
C MET A 42 0.12 -2.44 -3.41
N GLU A 43 1.06 -3.34 -3.32
CA GLU A 43 2.49 -3.07 -3.26
C GLU A 43 2.93 -2.11 -4.36
N TYR A 44 2.43 -2.28 -5.58
CA TYR A 44 2.70 -1.34 -6.68
C TYR A 44 2.06 0.03 -6.44
N GLY A 45 0.81 0.08 -6.00
CA GLY A 45 0.16 1.34 -5.63
C GLY A 45 0.91 2.08 -4.52
N LYS A 46 1.44 1.34 -3.55
CA LYS A 46 2.24 1.88 -2.45
C LYS A 46 3.65 2.31 -2.88
N MET A 47 4.30 1.60 -3.81
CA MET A 47 5.56 2.07 -4.43
C MET A 47 5.35 3.40 -5.15
N ILE A 48 4.26 3.52 -5.91
CA ILE A 48 3.91 4.77 -6.61
C ILE A 48 3.63 5.90 -5.61
N ALA A 49 2.91 5.61 -4.51
CA ALA A 49 2.67 6.56 -3.43
C ALA A 49 3.97 7.03 -2.76
N GLY A 50 4.88 6.10 -2.46
CA GLY A 50 6.19 6.43 -1.91
C GLY A 50 7.03 7.30 -2.83
N CYS A 51 7.05 6.99 -4.12
CA CYS A 51 7.73 7.81 -5.13
C CYS A 51 7.11 9.21 -5.20
N ALA A 52 5.77 9.34 -5.29
CA ALA A 52 5.09 10.63 -5.31
C ALA A 52 5.42 11.47 -4.07
N ALA A 53 5.46 10.85 -2.89
CA ALA A 53 5.87 11.51 -1.65
C ALA A 53 7.31 12.01 -1.72
N ALA A 54 8.25 11.17 -2.15
CA ALA A 54 9.65 11.54 -2.25
C ALA A 54 9.91 12.64 -3.29
N LEU A 55 9.19 12.62 -4.40
CA LEU A 55 9.30 13.69 -5.42
C LEU A 55 8.82 15.04 -4.91
N GLN A 56 7.77 15.06 -4.07
CA GLN A 56 7.15 16.28 -3.59
C GLN A 56 7.76 16.80 -2.28
N SER A 57 8.32 15.91 -1.44
CA SER A 57 8.92 16.30 -0.15
C SER A 57 10.12 17.22 -0.34
N GLU A 58 10.18 18.30 0.43
CA GLU A 58 11.32 19.21 0.50
C GLU A 58 12.29 18.82 1.62
N THR A 59 11.76 18.26 2.70
CA THR A 59 12.53 17.95 3.91
C THR A 59 13.10 16.55 3.95
N GLY A 60 12.53 15.60 3.17
CA GLY A 60 12.82 14.18 3.28
C GLY A 60 12.15 13.51 4.48
N ASN A 61 11.38 14.24 5.28
CA ASN A 61 10.65 13.68 6.41
C ASN A 61 9.26 13.19 5.95
N ILE A 62 9.18 11.91 5.65
CA ILE A 62 7.96 11.24 5.17
C ILE A 62 7.45 10.32 6.28
N SER A 63 6.19 10.48 6.67
CA SER A 63 5.58 9.66 7.69
C SER A 63 4.45 8.79 7.13
N TYR A 64 4.28 7.62 7.71
CA TYR A 64 3.24 6.65 7.34
C TYR A 64 2.29 6.42 8.52
N LEU A 65 1.03 6.74 8.34
CA LEU A 65 -0.04 6.47 9.31
C LEU A 65 -0.51 5.03 9.10
N GLY A 66 0.01 4.11 9.91
CA GLY A 66 -0.21 2.68 9.76
C GLY A 66 -1.43 2.17 10.52
N PRO A 67 -2.14 1.14 10.01
CA PRO A 67 -3.26 0.53 10.72
C PRO A 67 -2.81 -0.38 11.87
N LEU A 68 -2.93 -1.67 11.74
CA LEU A 68 -2.40 -2.68 12.66
C LEU A 68 -1.12 -3.31 12.08
N ILE A 69 -0.38 -4.06 12.89
CA ILE A 69 0.85 -4.73 12.44
C ILE A 69 0.55 -6.17 12.06
N ASP A 70 0.64 -6.48 10.77
CA ASP A 70 0.62 -7.84 10.23
C ASP A 70 1.49 -7.95 8.96
N ALA A 71 1.52 -9.11 8.31
CA ALA A 71 2.33 -9.30 7.11
C ALA A 71 1.88 -8.39 5.94
N GLU A 72 0.58 -8.17 5.77
CA GLU A 72 0.04 -7.30 4.74
C GLU A 72 0.49 -5.85 4.94
N THR A 73 0.27 -5.32 6.13
CA THR A 73 0.58 -3.92 6.42
C THR A 73 2.08 -3.65 6.41
N ARG A 74 2.91 -4.60 6.87
CA ARG A 74 4.38 -4.50 6.76
C ARG A 74 4.84 -4.45 5.30
N ARG A 75 4.33 -5.36 4.42
CA ARG A 75 4.74 -5.33 3.01
C ARG A 75 4.29 -4.05 2.30
N LEU A 76 3.14 -3.48 2.66
CA LEU A 76 2.68 -2.21 2.10
C LEU A 76 3.54 -1.03 2.56
N VAL A 77 3.95 -0.97 3.83
CA VAL A 77 4.91 0.03 4.33
C VAL A 77 6.27 -0.14 3.66
N ASN A 78 6.78 -1.38 3.57
CA ASN A 78 8.04 -1.69 2.89
C ASN A 78 8.01 -1.25 1.42
N SER A 79 6.93 -1.55 0.70
CA SER A 79 6.75 -1.12 -0.70
C SER A 79 6.73 0.40 -0.83
N THR A 80 6.06 1.09 0.09
CA THR A 80 6.04 2.56 0.12
C THR A 80 7.45 3.12 0.31
N TYR A 81 8.19 2.58 1.28
CA TYR A 81 9.57 2.99 1.54
C TYR A 81 10.48 2.73 0.34
N LEU A 82 10.37 1.56 -0.30
CA LEU A 82 11.18 1.25 -1.48
C LEU A 82 10.91 2.23 -2.63
N GLY A 83 9.66 2.61 -2.88
CA GLY A 83 9.31 3.64 -3.85
C GLY A 83 9.85 5.02 -3.46
N ALA A 84 9.74 5.39 -2.19
CA ALA A 84 10.27 6.65 -1.67
C ALA A 84 11.81 6.70 -1.79
N LYS A 85 12.49 5.63 -1.34
CA LYS A 85 13.95 5.50 -1.42
C LYS A 85 14.44 5.64 -2.85
N TYR A 86 13.85 4.89 -3.79
CA TYR A 86 14.25 4.94 -5.20
C TYR A 86 14.11 6.35 -5.78
N CYS A 87 12.96 6.98 -5.60
CA CYS A 87 12.73 8.31 -6.15
C CYS A 87 13.56 9.39 -5.44
N TRP A 88 13.89 9.21 -4.16
CA TRP A 88 14.78 10.11 -3.42
C TRP A 88 16.22 10.00 -3.90
N THR A 89 16.76 8.77 -4.00
CA THR A 89 18.18 8.55 -4.32
C THR A 89 18.45 8.54 -5.82
N GLU A 90 17.72 7.74 -6.59
CA GLU A 90 18.02 7.51 -8.00
C GLU A 90 17.45 8.60 -8.91
N VAL A 91 16.23 9.09 -8.60
CA VAL A 91 15.58 10.10 -9.45
C VAL A 91 16.00 11.50 -9.06
N ARG A 92 16.01 11.83 -7.76
CA ARG A 92 16.42 13.17 -7.26
C ARG A 92 17.90 13.31 -6.98
N GLY A 93 18.65 12.20 -6.92
CA GLY A 93 20.09 12.20 -6.63
C GLY A 93 20.42 12.70 -5.21
N LYS A 94 19.49 12.57 -4.26
CA LYS A 94 19.70 12.98 -2.87
C LYS A 94 20.29 11.86 -2.02
N PRO A 95 21.11 12.19 -1.00
CA PRO A 95 21.66 11.19 -0.09
C PRO A 95 20.55 10.46 0.68
N ILE A 96 20.72 9.16 0.88
CA ILE A 96 19.73 8.35 1.63
C ILE A 96 19.61 8.80 3.09
N GLU A 97 20.65 9.34 3.66
CA GLU A 97 20.73 9.83 5.04
C GLU A 97 19.81 11.05 5.29
N GLU A 98 19.36 11.71 4.22
CA GLU A 98 18.39 12.79 4.28
C GLU A 98 16.94 12.30 4.19
N LEU A 99 16.71 11.01 3.90
CA LEU A 99 15.38 10.41 3.88
C LEU A 99 15.04 9.82 5.25
N ASN A 100 14.12 10.45 5.96
CA ASN A 100 13.59 9.97 7.22
C ASN A 100 12.18 9.41 7.00
N PHE A 101 12.07 8.08 6.96
CA PHE A 101 10.79 7.41 6.75
C PHE A 101 10.32 6.74 8.04
N LYS A 102 9.17 7.18 8.56
CA LYS A 102 8.64 6.75 9.85
C LYS A 102 7.23 6.19 9.72
N VAL A 103 6.95 5.06 10.39
CA VAL A 103 5.59 4.54 10.56
C VAL A 103 5.15 4.60 12.01
N THR A 104 3.90 5.01 12.23
CA THR A 104 3.19 4.88 13.51
C THR A 104 1.91 4.09 13.28
N TRP A 105 1.76 2.98 14.00
CA TRP A 105 0.61 2.10 13.91
C TRP A 105 -0.46 2.53 14.90
N ILE A 106 -1.70 2.72 14.45
CA ILE A 106 -2.80 3.10 15.35
C ILE A 106 -3.47 1.90 16.03
N GLY A 107 -3.28 0.69 15.51
CA GLY A 107 -3.80 -0.56 16.09
C GLY A 107 -5.03 -1.13 15.38
N PHE A 108 -5.63 -0.40 14.44
CA PHE A 108 -6.74 -0.88 13.58
C PHE A 108 -6.81 -0.05 12.28
N TRP A 109 -7.68 -0.43 11.36
CA TRP A 109 -7.86 0.22 10.06
C TRP A 109 -8.53 1.59 10.13
N PHE A 110 -9.18 1.91 11.23
CA PHE A 110 -9.83 3.20 11.52
C PHE A 110 -9.84 3.46 13.02
N ASN A 111 -10.21 4.68 13.41
CA ASN A 111 -10.27 5.06 14.82
C ASN A 111 -11.36 4.29 15.57
N ILE A 112 -10.95 3.58 16.63
CA ILE A 112 -11.85 2.96 17.61
C ILE A 112 -11.55 3.62 18.97
N PRO A 113 -12.41 4.55 19.44
CA PRO A 113 -12.16 5.29 20.66
C PRO A 113 -11.86 4.39 21.88
N GLY A 114 -10.75 4.64 22.55
CA GLY A 114 -10.31 3.85 23.72
C GLY A 114 -9.61 2.52 23.37
N VAL A 115 -9.46 2.19 22.09
CA VAL A 115 -8.77 0.96 21.62
C VAL A 115 -7.57 1.32 20.76
N THR A 116 -7.73 2.23 19.79
CA THR A 116 -6.66 2.67 18.90
C THR A 116 -6.01 3.96 19.38
N LEU A 117 -4.82 4.27 18.83
CA LEU A 117 -4.36 5.64 18.85
C LEU A 117 -5.29 6.50 17.98
N ASP A 118 -5.47 7.76 18.36
CA ASP A 118 -6.25 8.70 17.57
C ASP A 118 -5.46 9.09 16.30
N PRO A 119 -5.93 8.75 15.08
CA PRO A 119 -5.22 9.06 13.85
C PRO A 119 -5.06 10.56 13.59
N THR A 120 -5.99 11.39 14.07
CA THR A 120 -5.87 12.85 14.03
C THR A 120 -4.66 13.32 14.85
N GLN A 121 -4.50 12.78 16.07
CA GLN A 121 -3.37 13.11 16.92
C GLN A 121 -2.06 12.64 16.30
N VAL A 122 -2.02 11.40 15.79
CA VAL A 122 -0.81 10.84 15.14
C VAL A 122 -0.41 11.68 13.91
N ALA A 123 -1.37 12.09 13.07
CA ALA A 123 -1.09 12.99 11.94
C ALA A 123 -0.52 14.33 12.39
N ASN A 124 -1.08 14.92 13.43
CA ASN A 124 -0.56 16.18 14.02
C ASN A 124 0.83 16.00 14.63
N ASP A 125 1.11 14.86 15.26
CA ASP A 125 2.44 14.56 15.81
C ASP A 125 3.49 14.45 14.70
N PHE A 126 3.15 13.84 13.56
CA PHE A 126 4.01 13.84 12.37
C PHE A 126 4.30 15.24 11.85
N ILE A 127 3.26 16.08 11.69
CA ILE A 127 3.40 17.46 11.21
C ILE A 127 4.26 18.28 12.17
N ASN A 128 4.06 18.12 13.47
CA ASN A 128 4.83 18.82 14.49
C ASN A 128 6.26 18.29 14.60
N GLY A 129 6.48 17.02 14.26
CA GLY A 129 7.79 16.39 14.14
C GLY A 129 8.55 16.76 12.87
N GLY A 130 7.96 17.58 11.97
CA GLY A 130 8.61 18.11 10.78
C GLY A 130 8.36 17.30 9.50
N SER A 131 7.40 16.36 9.52
CA SER A 131 6.98 15.67 8.30
C SER A 131 6.27 16.63 7.36
N ASP A 132 6.68 16.68 6.11
CA ASP A 132 6.05 17.47 5.06
C ASP A 132 5.20 16.62 4.09
N VAL A 133 5.28 15.27 4.21
CA VAL A 133 4.35 14.34 3.54
C VAL A 133 3.90 13.26 4.51
N ILE A 134 2.57 13.01 4.56
CA ILE A 134 1.98 11.92 5.33
C ILE A 134 1.28 10.95 4.38
N ILE A 135 1.68 9.69 4.42
CA ILE A 135 1.05 8.62 3.63
C ILE A 135 0.14 7.83 4.58
N SER A 136 -1.11 7.61 4.17
CA SER A 136 -2.06 6.82 4.95
C SER A 136 -2.07 5.35 4.53
N GLY A 137 -2.22 4.47 5.52
CA GLY A 137 -2.54 3.05 5.35
C GLY A 137 -3.85 2.67 6.04
N ILE A 138 -4.61 3.66 6.56
CA ILE A 138 -5.91 3.43 7.20
C ILE A 138 -7.06 3.82 6.25
N ASP A 139 -8.25 3.32 6.55
CA ASP A 139 -9.45 3.45 5.68
C ASP A 139 -10.12 4.83 5.77
N THR A 140 -9.56 5.73 6.57
CA THR A 140 -10.12 7.07 6.82
C THR A 140 -9.12 8.18 6.47
N THR A 141 -9.57 9.42 6.38
CA THR A 141 -8.85 10.51 5.70
C THR A 141 -8.20 11.53 6.64
N GLU A 142 -7.98 11.17 7.92
CA GLU A 142 -7.43 12.10 8.92
C GLU A 142 -6.09 12.71 8.48
N ALA A 143 -5.20 11.92 7.88
CA ALA A 143 -3.91 12.44 7.38
C ALA A 143 -4.11 13.57 6.36
N LEU A 144 -5.07 13.41 5.43
CA LEU A 144 -5.39 14.44 4.43
C LEU A 144 -6.02 15.67 5.05
N VAL A 145 -6.95 15.47 5.99
CA VAL A 145 -7.63 16.56 6.71
C VAL A 145 -6.64 17.40 7.50
N GLU A 146 -5.72 16.77 8.24
CA GLU A 146 -4.74 17.47 9.06
C GLU A 146 -3.65 18.14 8.21
N ALA A 147 -3.22 17.53 7.10
CA ALA A 147 -2.34 18.19 6.14
C ALA A 147 -2.97 19.45 5.54
N ASN A 148 -4.27 19.40 5.19
CA ASN A 148 -5.00 20.56 4.70
C ASN A 148 -5.09 21.69 5.74
N LYS A 149 -5.42 21.37 7.00
CA LYS A 149 -5.44 22.35 8.10
C LYS A 149 -4.07 22.97 8.34
N ALA A 150 -3.01 22.15 8.32
CA ALA A 150 -1.64 22.62 8.51
C ALA A 150 -1.21 23.56 7.38
N THR A 151 -1.56 23.24 6.13
CA THR A 151 -1.27 24.09 4.97
C THR A 151 -2.05 25.40 5.02
N ALA A 152 -3.32 25.37 5.42
CA ALA A 152 -4.11 26.57 5.66
C ALA A 152 -3.53 27.46 6.80
N ALA A 153 -2.81 26.84 7.74
CA ALA A 153 -2.09 27.55 8.82
C ALA A 153 -0.67 28.00 8.41
N GLY A 154 -0.27 27.87 7.14
CA GLY A 154 0.99 28.34 6.59
C GLY A 154 2.15 27.34 6.63
N LYS A 155 1.91 26.06 7.01
CA LYS A 155 2.88 24.97 6.87
C LYS A 155 2.67 24.33 5.50
N LYS A 156 3.76 23.95 4.83
CA LYS A 156 3.67 23.20 3.56
C LYS A 156 3.65 21.70 3.85
N VAL A 157 2.46 21.10 3.89
CA VAL A 157 2.27 19.68 4.18
C VAL A 157 1.35 19.06 3.14
N PHE A 158 1.73 17.88 2.65
CA PHE A 158 0.97 17.07 1.70
C PHE A 158 0.54 15.76 2.32
N ALA A 159 -0.46 15.11 1.70
CA ALA A 159 -0.87 13.78 2.11
C ALA A 159 -1.21 12.88 0.91
N ILE A 160 -1.11 11.57 1.17
CA ILE A 160 -1.56 10.52 0.26
C ILE A 160 -2.54 9.66 1.06
N PRO A 161 -3.86 9.82 0.88
CA PRO A 161 -4.87 8.95 1.47
C PRO A 161 -4.82 7.55 0.85
N TYR A 162 -5.71 6.64 1.31
CA TYR A 162 -5.66 5.24 0.92
C TYR A 162 -7.06 4.70 0.63
N ASP A 163 -7.09 3.64 -0.18
CA ASP A 163 -8.16 2.68 -0.43
C ASP A 163 -9.34 3.18 -1.28
N TYR A 164 -9.69 4.45 -1.25
CA TYR A 164 -10.84 5.01 -1.96
C TYR A 164 -10.41 6.00 -3.04
N GLU A 165 -10.75 5.72 -4.31
CA GLU A 165 -10.32 6.48 -5.49
C GLU A 165 -10.59 8.00 -5.38
N ALA A 166 -11.76 8.39 -4.87
CA ALA A 166 -12.15 9.79 -4.75
C ALA A 166 -11.68 10.47 -3.45
N ALA A 167 -10.82 9.84 -2.64
CA ALA A 167 -10.40 10.40 -1.35
C ALA A 167 -9.74 11.79 -1.47
N CYS A 168 -9.02 12.06 -2.58
CA CYS A 168 -8.39 13.36 -2.83
C CYS A 168 -9.40 14.52 -2.98
N GLU A 169 -10.67 14.27 -3.31
CA GLU A 169 -11.68 15.31 -3.48
C GLU A 169 -11.93 16.10 -2.19
N GLN A 170 -11.63 15.51 -1.04
CA GLN A 170 -11.81 16.16 0.26
C GLN A 170 -10.83 17.33 0.49
N ALA A 171 -9.61 17.26 -0.07
CA ALA A 171 -8.61 18.32 0.03
C ALA A 171 -7.61 18.23 -1.15
N PRO A 172 -8.05 18.54 -2.38
CA PRO A 172 -7.27 18.28 -3.59
C PRO A 172 -5.91 18.98 -3.65
N GLU A 173 -5.80 20.20 -3.11
CA GLU A 173 -4.60 21.02 -3.17
C GLU A 173 -3.40 20.44 -2.39
N VAL A 174 -3.66 19.60 -1.39
CA VAL A 174 -2.62 18.94 -0.58
C VAL A 174 -2.53 17.44 -0.84
N CYS A 175 -3.39 16.90 -1.69
CA CYS A 175 -3.38 15.49 -2.06
C CYS A 175 -2.39 15.24 -3.20
N LEU A 176 -1.42 14.34 -2.98
CA LEU A 176 -0.46 13.94 -4.03
C LEU A 176 -0.99 12.82 -4.90
N GLY A 177 -1.97 12.09 -4.44
CA GLY A 177 -2.59 10.96 -5.12
C GLY A 177 -3.16 9.97 -4.12
N VAL A 178 -3.82 8.95 -4.64
CA VAL A 178 -4.37 7.87 -3.82
C VAL A 178 -4.20 6.52 -4.51
N PRO A 179 -3.49 5.56 -3.87
CA PRO A 179 -3.56 4.17 -4.26
C PRO A 179 -4.88 3.57 -3.77
N TYR A 180 -5.60 2.86 -4.64
CA TYR A 180 -6.91 2.32 -4.32
C TYR A 180 -7.11 0.93 -4.91
N PHE A 181 -8.05 0.17 -4.32
CA PHE A 181 -8.53 -1.08 -4.88
C PHE A 181 -9.79 -0.85 -5.72
N ASN A 182 -9.85 -1.56 -6.85
CA ASN A 182 -11.05 -1.71 -7.66
C ASN A 182 -11.39 -3.21 -7.74
N TRP A 183 -12.27 -3.66 -6.87
CA TRP A 183 -12.64 -5.07 -6.74
C TRP A 183 -13.57 -5.57 -7.86
N GLY A 184 -14.19 -4.65 -8.62
CA GLY A 184 -15.21 -4.94 -9.62
C GLY A 184 -14.82 -6.01 -10.63
N PRO A 185 -13.72 -5.87 -11.38
CA PRO A 185 -13.29 -6.83 -12.40
C PRO A 185 -13.15 -8.25 -11.88
N THR A 186 -12.46 -8.40 -10.74
CA THR A 186 -12.18 -9.71 -10.13
C THR A 186 -13.45 -10.37 -9.59
N TYR A 187 -14.33 -9.60 -8.94
CA TYR A 187 -15.61 -10.15 -8.48
C TYR A 187 -16.50 -10.54 -9.62
N PHE A 188 -16.54 -9.77 -10.71
CA PHE A 188 -17.29 -10.13 -11.91
C PHE A 188 -16.80 -11.44 -12.52
N GLU A 189 -15.49 -11.63 -12.63
CA GLU A 189 -14.88 -12.86 -13.12
C GLU A 189 -15.25 -14.08 -12.25
N LEU A 190 -15.08 -13.96 -10.92
CA LEU A 190 -15.37 -15.03 -9.97
C LEU A 190 -16.87 -15.41 -9.95
N ILE A 191 -17.77 -14.43 -10.01
CA ILE A 191 -19.21 -14.66 -10.10
C ILE A 191 -19.57 -15.34 -11.42
N SER A 192 -18.98 -14.90 -12.53
CA SER A 192 -19.20 -15.50 -13.85
C SER A 192 -18.73 -16.95 -13.89
N ALA A 193 -17.57 -17.26 -13.31
CA ALA A 193 -17.05 -18.63 -13.20
C ALA A 193 -17.96 -19.50 -12.33
N ALA A 194 -18.49 -18.97 -11.22
CA ALA A 194 -19.44 -19.68 -10.37
C ALA A 194 -20.75 -20.01 -11.12
N GLN A 195 -21.28 -19.04 -11.86
CA GLN A 195 -22.50 -19.24 -12.67
C GLN A 195 -22.30 -20.24 -13.81
N ALA A 196 -21.11 -20.25 -14.41
CA ALA A 196 -20.77 -21.19 -15.48
C ALA A 196 -20.40 -22.61 -14.96
N GLY A 197 -20.28 -22.81 -13.65
CA GLY A 197 -19.83 -24.08 -13.06
C GLY A 197 -18.34 -24.35 -13.29
N THR A 198 -17.55 -23.32 -13.54
CA THR A 198 -16.10 -23.36 -13.78
C THR A 198 -15.29 -22.73 -12.65
N PHE A 199 -15.91 -22.53 -11.49
CA PHE A 199 -15.19 -21.99 -10.32
C PHE A 199 -14.10 -22.98 -9.89
N GLU A 200 -12.89 -22.44 -9.69
CA GLU A 200 -11.73 -23.20 -9.23
C GLU A 200 -11.17 -22.61 -7.94
N GLN A 201 -10.64 -23.47 -7.08
CA GLN A 201 -9.84 -23.05 -5.94
C GLN A 201 -8.56 -22.41 -6.47
N ARG A 202 -8.32 -21.12 -6.12
CA ARG A 202 -7.13 -20.39 -6.54
C ARG A 202 -6.74 -19.31 -5.54
N TRP A 203 -5.46 -18.98 -5.53
CA TRP A 203 -4.93 -17.80 -4.85
C TRP A 203 -4.43 -16.84 -5.92
N ASP A 204 -5.13 -15.73 -6.06
CA ASP A 204 -4.84 -14.71 -7.06
C ASP A 204 -4.28 -13.46 -6.37
N TRP A 205 -3.05 -13.12 -6.69
CA TRP A 205 -2.42 -11.86 -6.29
C TRP A 205 -2.11 -11.05 -7.54
N ILE A 206 -3.03 -10.17 -7.90
CA ILE A 206 -3.19 -9.62 -9.24
C ILE A 206 -2.51 -8.26 -9.34
N ALA A 207 -1.61 -8.10 -10.32
CA ALA A 207 -0.99 -6.82 -10.64
C ALA A 207 -2.00 -5.82 -11.21
N PRO A 208 -1.68 -4.50 -11.21
CA PRO A 208 -2.44 -3.52 -11.98
C PRO A 208 -2.54 -3.91 -13.46
N ASP A 209 -3.55 -3.43 -14.15
CA ASP A 209 -3.54 -3.40 -15.61
C ASP A 209 -2.56 -2.32 -16.07
N TRP A 210 -1.36 -2.72 -16.44
CA TRP A 210 -0.30 -1.79 -16.81
C TRP A 210 -0.55 -1.02 -18.11
N SER A 211 -1.55 -1.42 -18.91
CA SER A 211 -1.96 -0.64 -20.09
C SER A 211 -2.76 0.61 -19.69
N ASP A 212 -3.50 0.53 -18.59
CA ASP A 212 -4.21 1.63 -17.93
C ASP A 212 -4.50 1.26 -16.47
N ILE A 213 -3.64 1.69 -15.56
CA ILE A 213 -3.76 1.33 -14.13
C ILE A 213 -5.04 1.85 -13.46
N ASN A 214 -5.73 2.79 -14.08
CA ASN A 214 -7.00 3.35 -13.59
C ASN A 214 -8.21 2.87 -14.40
N ASN A 215 -8.04 1.85 -15.24
CA ASN A 215 -9.15 1.28 -15.99
C ASN A 215 -10.13 0.57 -15.04
N PRO A 216 -11.39 1.06 -14.90
CA PRO A 216 -12.33 0.51 -13.93
C PRO A 216 -12.82 -0.91 -14.30
N GLU A 217 -12.62 -1.34 -15.55
CA GLU A 217 -13.09 -2.63 -16.04
C GLU A 217 -12.03 -3.73 -15.94
N THR A 218 -10.74 -3.38 -15.82
CA THR A 218 -9.65 -4.36 -15.91
C THR A 218 -8.64 -4.28 -14.78
N SER A 219 -8.38 -3.11 -14.19
CA SER A 219 -7.36 -2.95 -13.15
C SER A 219 -7.93 -3.11 -11.75
N ILE A 220 -7.36 -4.02 -10.96
CA ILE A 220 -7.73 -4.22 -9.56
C ILE A 220 -7.02 -3.24 -8.61
N VAL A 221 -5.90 -2.67 -9.02
CA VAL A 221 -5.15 -1.65 -8.27
C VAL A 221 -4.97 -0.44 -9.15
N GLY A 222 -5.39 0.71 -8.66
CA GLY A 222 -5.21 1.99 -9.32
C GLY A 222 -4.35 2.95 -8.50
N PHE A 223 -3.93 4.02 -9.17
CA PHE A 223 -3.32 5.19 -8.54
C PHE A 223 -3.85 6.46 -9.19
N GLN A 224 -4.76 7.14 -8.51
CA GLN A 224 -5.26 8.44 -8.96
C GLN A 224 -4.30 9.54 -8.54
N LYS A 225 -3.69 10.26 -9.48
CA LYS A 225 -2.81 11.41 -9.19
C LYS A 225 -3.61 12.57 -8.62
N GLY A 226 -3.07 13.21 -7.57
CA GLY A 226 -3.69 14.36 -6.93
C GLY A 226 -3.20 15.70 -7.46
N ALA A 227 -3.98 16.75 -7.24
CA ALA A 227 -3.66 18.11 -7.68
C ALA A 227 -2.51 18.75 -6.88
N GLY A 228 -2.13 18.20 -5.73
CA GLY A 228 -0.96 18.60 -4.96
C GLY A 228 0.38 18.30 -5.62
N LEU A 229 0.42 17.37 -6.61
CA LEU A 229 1.63 17.12 -7.39
C LEU A 229 1.88 18.27 -8.38
N THR A 230 3.13 18.74 -8.47
CA THR A 230 3.53 19.62 -9.57
C THR A 230 3.47 18.87 -10.91
N ALA A 231 3.30 19.59 -12.01
CA ALA A 231 3.28 18.97 -13.34
C ALA A 231 4.59 18.22 -13.65
N GLU A 232 5.72 18.72 -13.19
CA GLU A 232 7.03 18.08 -13.33
C GLU A 232 7.11 16.77 -12.55
N ASN A 233 6.68 16.78 -11.28
CA ASN A 233 6.65 15.59 -10.44
C ASN A 233 5.65 14.54 -10.95
N ALA A 234 4.50 14.99 -11.49
CA ALA A 234 3.53 14.10 -12.10
C ALA A 234 4.10 13.39 -13.35
N ALA A 235 4.82 14.11 -14.21
CA ALA A 235 5.49 13.52 -15.38
C ALA A 235 6.63 12.56 -14.97
N THR A 236 7.39 12.91 -13.94
CA THR A 236 8.43 12.03 -13.38
C THR A 236 7.84 10.76 -12.79
N LEU A 237 6.70 10.87 -12.08
CA LEU A 237 5.97 9.74 -11.56
C LEU A 237 5.44 8.81 -12.67
N ASP A 238 5.00 9.37 -13.81
CA ASP A 238 4.60 8.57 -14.97
C ASP A 238 5.76 7.72 -15.52
N ASN A 239 6.98 8.26 -15.55
CA ASN A 239 8.16 7.50 -15.93
C ASN A 239 8.46 6.37 -14.94
N PHE A 240 8.31 6.63 -13.64
CA PHE A 240 8.46 5.59 -12.61
C PHE A 240 7.42 4.47 -12.77
N ILE A 241 6.16 4.82 -13.02
CA ILE A 241 5.09 3.84 -13.29
C ILE A 241 5.40 3.02 -14.53
N ALA A 242 5.89 3.65 -15.60
CA ALA A 242 6.28 2.97 -16.84
C ALA A 242 7.40 1.95 -16.62
N MET A 243 8.40 2.25 -15.78
CA MET A 243 9.46 1.30 -15.42
C MET A 243 8.98 0.12 -14.59
N LEU A 244 7.98 0.32 -13.72
CA LEU A 244 7.33 -0.79 -13.02
C LEU A 244 6.54 -1.67 -14.00
N ALA A 245 5.84 -1.03 -14.95
CA ALA A 245 4.97 -1.68 -15.93
C ALA A 245 5.74 -2.57 -16.91
N ASP A 246 6.88 -2.11 -17.42
CA ASP A 246 7.70 -2.84 -18.38
C ASP A 246 8.70 -3.81 -17.72
N GLY A 247 8.75 -3.83 -16.38
CA GLY A 247 9.61 -4.69 -15.58
C GLY A 247 11.09 -4.30 -15.58
N SER A 248 11.46 -3.13 -16.14
CA SER A 248 12.84 -2.61 -16.08
C SER A 248 13.23 -2.19 -14.66
N LEU A 249 12.26 -1.95 -13.79
CA LEU A 249 12.45 -1.66 -12.37
C LEU A 249 11.72 -2.69 -11.51
N ASN A 250 12.47 -3.43 -10.69
CA ASN A 250 11.92 -4.26 -9.64
C ASN A 250 12.54 -3.86 -8.28
N LEU A 251 11.75 -3.20 -7.44
CA LEU A 251 12.22 -2.68 -6.16
C LEU A 251 12.40 -3.77 -5.08
N TYR A 252 11.92 -4.99 -5.30
CA TYR A 252 12.20 -6.15 -4.46
C TYR A 252 13.45 -6.93 -4.91
N THR A 253 14.38 -6.23 -5.55
CA THR A 253 15.72 -6.75 -5.90
C THR A 253 16.70 -6.44 -4.77
N GLY A 254 17.45 -7.44 -4.33
CA GLY A 254 18.43 -7.32 -3.24
C GLY A 254 19.74 -6.63 -3.66
N PRO A 255 20.53 -6.19 -2.67
CA PRO A 255 20.37 -6.55 -1.26
C PRO A 255 19.33 -5.72 -0.53
N LEU A 256 18.42 -6.38 0.19
CA LEU A 256 17.46 -5.77 1.10
C LEU A 256 17.57 -6.44 2.47
N ASN A 257 17.65 -5.66 3.53
CA ASN A 257 17.73 -6.15 4.90
C ASN A 257 16.48 -5.74 5.68
N TYR A 258 16.13 -6.53 6.68
CA TYR A 258 15.19 -6.16 7.72
C TYR A 258 15.83 -5.18 8.73
N GLN A 259 15.01 -4.57 9.57
CA GLN A 259 15.44 -3.62 10.61
C GLN A 259 16.48 -4.22 11.57
N ASP A 260 16.43 -5.53 11.84
CA ASP A 260 17.40 -6.22 12.70
C ASP A 260 18.73 -6.57 11.99
N GLY A 261 18.89 -6.18 10.73
CA GLY A 261 20.05 -6.43 9.90
C GLY A 261 20.08 -7.82 9.25
N THR A 262 19.06 -8.65 9.47
CA THR A 262 18.98 -9.94 8.78
C THR A 262 18.59 -9.75 7.31
N PRO A 263 19.15 -10.55 6.37
CA PRO A 263 18.80 -10.43 4.96
C PRO A 263 17.32 -10.76 4.71
N PHE A 264 16.61 -9.87 4.01
CA PHE A 264 15.30 -10.13 3.43
C PHE A 264 15.44 -10.65 2.00
N VAL A 265 16.23 -9.98 1.17
CA VAL A 265 16.56 -10.41 -0.20
C VAL A 265 18.07 -10.32 -0.38
N ALA A 266 18.70 -11.44 -0.76
CA ALA A 266 20.15 -11.49 -0.97
C ALA A 266 20.57 -10.61 -2.16
N GLU A 267 21.82 -10.20 -2.19
CA GLU A 267 22.40 -9.41 -3.28
C GLU A 267 22.19 -10.09 -4.64
N GLY A 268 21.63 -9.34 -5.59
CA GLY A 268 21.35 -9.80 -6.96
C GLY A 268 20.15 -10.75 -7.09
N ALA A 269 19.50 -11.12 -5.99
CA ALA A 269 18.27 -11.91 -6.02
C ALA A 269 17.06 -11.00 -6.15
N VAL A 270 15.94 -11.59 -6.60
CA VAL A 270 14.60 -10.97 -6.62
C VAL A 270 13.72 -11.75 -5.66
N ALA A 271 13.00 -11.08 -4.79
CA ALA A 271 12.04 -11.73 -3.91
C ALA A 271 10.91 -12.36 -4.71
N ASP A 272 10.56 -13.60 -4.38
CA ASP A 272 9.37 -14.24 -4.91
C ASP A 272 8.09 -13.77 -4.18
N ASP A 273 6.95 -14.14 -4.73
CA ASP A 273 5.64 -13.76 -4.21
C ASP A 273 5.43 -14.20 -2.76
N THR A 274 5.88 -15.39 -2.41
CA THR A 274 5.73 -15.94 -1.05
C THR A 274 6.58 -15.17 -0.05
N THR A 275 7.81 -14.84 -0.41
CA THR A 275 8.72 -14.02 0.40
C THR A 275 8.12 -12.64 0.67
N ILE A 276 7.56 -12.00 -0.35
CA ILE A 276 6.92 -10.69 -0.18
C ILE A 276 5.63 -10.81 0.65
N TRP A 277 4.79 -11.80 0.35
CA TRP A 277 3.51 -12.01 1.02
C TRP A 277 3.64 -12.21 2.53
N TYR A 278 4.62 -13.01 2.96
CA TYR A 278 4.86 -13.32 4.36
C TYR A 278 5.95 -12.46 5.01
N THR A 279 6.16 -11.23 4.53
CA THR A 279 7.11 -10.27 5.12
C THR A 279 7.00 -10.22 6.64
N GLU A 280 8.12 -10.51 7.33
CA GLU A 280 8.14 -10.66 8.80
C GLU A 280 8.44 -9.36 9.54
N GLN A 281 9.21 -8.46 8.92
CA GLN A 281 9.64 -7.21 9.53
C GLN A 281 9.57 -6.04 8.54
N LEU A 282 9.69 -4.83 9.06
CA LEU A 282 9.99 -3.64 8.27
C LEU A 282 11.43 -3.71 7.74
N LEU A 283 11.68 -3.03 6.62
CA LEU A 283 13.02 -2.94 6.05
C LEU A 283 13.90 -1.96 6.82
N GLU A 284 15.20 -2.20 6.75
CA GLU A 284 16.24 -1.27 7.21
C GLU A 284 16.03 0.12 6.59
N GLY A 285 16.12 1.17 7.42
CA GLY A 285 15.87 2.55 7.04
C GLY A 285 14.44 3.05 7.35
N ILE A 286 13.54 2.16 7.80
CA ILE A 286 12.21 2.56 8.28
C ILE A 286 12.24 2.68 9.80
N GLU A 287 11.83 3.84 10.36
CA GLU A 287 11.59 4.01 11.79
C GLU A 287 10.20 3.53 12.17
N GLY A 288 10.09 2.58 13.09
CA GLY A 288 8.81 2.04 13.56
C GLY A 288 8.92 0.61 14.08
N GLN A 289 7.82 0.08 14.58
CA GLN A 289 7.76 -1.28 15.12
C GLN A 289 7.46 -2.29 14.02
N SER A 290 8.19 -3.42 13.99
CA SER A 290 7.91 -4.56 13.11
C SER A 290 6.93 -5.58 13.71
N ALA A 291 6.76 -5.56 15.03
CA ALA A 291 5.86 -6.47 15.76
C ALA A 291 4.96 -5.70 16.72
N PRO A 292 3.75 -6.24 17.00
CA PRO A 292 2.81 -5.62 17.94
C PRO A 292 3.35 -5.46 19.36
#